data_fab804d7596b61d1fdc5e82d84f86798
#
_entry.id   fab804d7596b61d1fdc5e82d84f86798
#
_cell.length_a   1.000
_cell.length_b   1.000
_cell.length_c   1.000
_cell.angle_alpha   90.00
_cell.angle_beta   90.00
_cell.angle_gamma   90.00
#
_symmetry.space_group_name_H-M   'P 1'
#
loop_
_entity.id
_entity.type
_entity.pdbx_description
1 polymer ?
#
loop_
_entity_poly.entity_id
_entity_poly.type
_entity_poly.pdbx_seq_one_letter_code
_entity_poly.pdbx_strand_id
1 'polypeptide(L)'
;MRALIFMTIAFSMLFLIRCGTENTLDSNGNTDGLQSTFSSINSEVIQKQCAVSGCHGGGSASAGLSLASDVAYDNLVNVTSTENPSLKRVNPGNSAQSYLIFKLNGDGTSVMPPSGALSSVIISTIRQWIDNGAKND
;
A
#
# COMPACT_ATOMS: atom_id res chain seq x y z
N MET A 1 -4.08 68.03 -35.79
CA MET A 1 -3.09 67.00 -35.60
C MET A 1 -3.42 66.24 -34.31
N ARG A 2 -4.02 65.07 -34.41
CA ARG A 2 -4.47 64.24 -33.25
C ARG A 2 -3.48 63.10 -33.12
N ALA A 3 -2.71 63.06 -32.02
CA ALA A 3 -1.78 61.97 -31.69
C ALA A 3 -2.59 60.86 -31.01
N LEU A 4 -2.63 59.67 -31.61
CA LEU A 4 -3.14 58.45 -31.01
C LEU A 4 -2.07 57.83 -30.14
N ILE A 5 -2.34 57.76 -28.85
CA ILE A 5 -1.51 57.03 -27.86
C ILE A 5 -2.00 55.60 -27.83
N PHE A 6 -1.23 54.65 -28.35
CA PHE A 6 -1.45 53.21 -28.19
C PHE A 6 -0.95 52.77 -26.79
N MET A 7 -1.90 52.49 -25.90
CA MET A 7 -1.63 51.93 -24.59
C MET A 7 -1.56 50.41 -24.71
N THR A 8 -0.35 49.87 -24.75
CA THR A 8 -0.12 48.42 -24.73
C THR A 8 -0.29 47.91 -23.31
N ILE A 9 -1.39 47.18 -23.09
CA ILE A 9 -1.63 46.46 -21.82
C ILE A 9 -0.79 45.18 -21.88
N ALA A 10 0.34 45.15 -21.17
CA ALA A 10 1.08 43.94 -20.91
C ALA A 10 0.31 43.08 -19.90
N PHE A 11 -0.33 42.00 -20.39
CA PHE A 11 -0.98 41.00 -19.56
C PHE A 11 0.11 40.10 -18.96
N SER A 12 0.54 40.46 -17.76
CA SER A 12 1.49 39.65 -16.98
C SER A 12 0.75 38.43 -16.44
N MET A 13 0.92 37.29 -17.12
CA MET A 13 0.37 36.00 -16.70
C MET A 13 1.24 35.47 -15.56
N LEU A 14 0.81 35.75 -14.33
CA LEU A 14 1.42 35.25 -13.10
C LEU A 14 1.12 33.74 -13.00
N PHE A 15 2.08 32.91 -13.44
CA PHE A 15 2.04 31.47 -13.18
C PHE A 15 2.22 31.25 -11.67
N LEU A 16 1.12 31.09 -10.94
CA LEU A 16 1.14 30.53 -9.60
C LEU A 16 1.50 29.07 -9.71
N ILE A 17 2.78 28.76 -9.49
CA ILE A 17 3.23 27.38 -9.21
C ILE A 17 2.59 27.03 -7.86
N ARG A 18 1.44 26.38 -7.89
CA ARG A 18 0.87 25.71 -6.73
C ARG A 18 1.73 24.49 -6.44
N CYS A 19 2.64 24.62 -5.51
CA CYS A 19 3.22 23.50 -4.80
C CYS A 19 2.17 23.02 -3.80
N GLY A 20 1.14 22.33 -4.30
CA GLY A 20 0.17 21.62 -3.50
C GLY A 20 0.53 20.15 -3.58
N THR A 21 0.86 19.53 -2.46
CA THR A 21 0.78 18.09 -2.29
C THR A 21 -0.70 17.70 -2.41
N GLU A 22 -1.19 17.64 -3.63
CA GLU A 22 -2.46 16.99 -3.88
C GLU A 22 -2.19 15.51 -3.81
N ASN A 23 -2.76 14.83 -2.81
CA ASN A 23 -2.96 13.38 -2.84
C ASN A 23 -3.90 13.11 -4.02
N THR A 24 -3.35 13.10 -5.22
CA THR A 24 -4.09 12.75 -6.41
C THR A 24 -4.23 11.24 -6.39
N LEU A 25 -5.46 10.79 -6.11
CA LEU A 25 -5.85 9.43 -6.46
C LEU A 25 -5.59 9.29 -7.97
N ASP A 26 -4.83 8.28 -8.35
CA ASP A 26 -4.76 7.92 -9.77
C ASP A 26 -6.15 7.48 -10.26
N SER A 27 -6.32 7.30 -11.58
CA SER A 27 -7.59 6.87 -12.18
C SER A 27 -8.10 5.51 -11.66
N ASN A 28 -7.31 4.82 -10.80
CA ASN A 28 -7.64 3.56 -10.12
C ASN A 28 -7.89 3.78 -8.61
N GLY A 29 -7.89 5.02 -8.11
CA GLY A 29 -8.14 5.32 -6.69
C GLY A 29 -6.96 5.04 -5.77
N ASN A 30 -5.73 5.00 -6.29
CA ASN A 30 -4.52 4.69 -5.54
C ASN A 30 -3.82 5.97 -5.03
N THR A 31 -3.32 5.96 -3.80
CA THR A 31 -2.58 7.10 -3.22
C THR A 31 -1.08 6.96 -3.50
N ASP A 32 -0.48 8.04 -4.02
CA ASP A 32 0.98 8.27 -4.06
C ASP A 32 1.82 7.10 -4.59
N GLY A 33 1.38 6.46 -5.67
CA GLY A 33 2.16 5.43 -6.36
C GLY A 33 2.01 4.01 -5.81
N LEU A 34 1.25 3.77 -4.73
CA LEU A 34 0.97 2.40 -4.28
C LEU A 34 0.04 1.69 -5.26
N GLN A 35 0.54 0.64 -5.88
CA GLN A 35 -0.20 -0.17 -6.87
C GLN A 35 -0.61 -1.53 -6.28
N SER A 36 -1.66 -2.13 -6.84
CA SER A 36 -2.12 -3.48 -6.47
C SER A 36 -1.28 -4.59 -7.13
N THR A 37 0.05 -4.44 -7.06
CA THR A 37 1.08 -5.41 -7.45
C THR A 37 1.88 -5.84 -6.22
N PHE A 38 2.42 -7.06 -6.22
CA PHE A 38 3.24 -7.50 -5.10
C PHE A 38 4.49 -6.64 -4.92
N SER A 39 5.17 -6.29 -6.01
CA SER A 39 6.38 -5.47 -5.95
C SER A 39 6.13 -4.12 -5.27
N SER A 40 5.03 -3.44 -5.60
CA SER A 40 4.66 -2.16 -5.00
C SER A 40 4.27 -2.33 -3.52
N ILE A 41 3.42 -3.31 -3.20
CA ILE A 41 3.03 -3.60 -1.82
C ILE A 41 4.25 -4.00 -0.97
N ASN A 42 5.16 -4.79 -1.52
CA ASN A 42 6.37 -5.20 -0.82
C ASN A 42 7.25 -3.99 -0.50
N SER A 43 7.61 -3.17 -1.48
CA SER A 43 8.51 -2.03 -1.28
C SER A 43 7.90 -0.92 -0.42
N GLU A 44 6.63 -0.61 -0.65
CA GLU A 44 6.00 0.56 -0.03
C GLU A 44 5.34 0.27 1.32
N VAL A 45 4.90 -0.98 1.56
CA VAL A 45 4.18 -1.34 2.78
C VAL A 45 4.96 -2.37 3.60
N ILE A 46 5.24 -3.54 3.03
CA ILE A 46 5.80 -4.66 3.80
C ILE A 46 7.17 -4.30 4.37
N GLN A 47 8.09 -3.81 3.54
CA GLN A 47 9.45 -3.49 3.98
C GLN A 47 9.50 -2.29 4.92
N LYS A 48 8.57 -1.34 4.82
CA LYS A 48 8.56 -0.12 5.62
C LYS A 48 7.84 -0.28 6.96
N GLN A 49 6.84 -1.16 7.05
CA GLN A 49 5.94 -1.23 8.20
C GLN A 49 5.83 -2.61 8.86
N CYS A 50 6.20 -3.67 8.14
CA CYS A 50 6.05 -5.05 8.62
C CYS A 50 7.40 -5.75 8.83
N ALA A 51 8.28 -5.69 7.84
CA ALA A 51 9.58 -6.36 7.82
C ALA A 51 10.68 -5.57 8.55
N VAL A 52 10.30 -4.80 9.58
CA VAL A 52 11.26 -4.06 10.38
C VAL A 52 11.88 -4.94 11.47
N SER A 53 13.05 -4.52 11.98
CA SER A 53 13.76 -5.24 13.05
C SER A 53 12.87 -5.39 14.28
N GLY A 54 12.86 -6.58 14.88
CA GLY A 54 12.01 -6.90 16.03
C GLY A 54 10.55 -7.24 15.70
N CYS A 55 10.15 -7.12 14.43
CA CYS A 55 8.83 -7.52 13.93
C CYS A 55 8.98 -8.72 12.96
N HIS A 56 8.68 -8.56 11.68
CA HIS A 56 8.76 -9.63 10.70
C HIS A 56 10.01 -9.56 9.81
N GLY A 57 10.99 -8.71 10.17
CA GLY A 57 12.29 -8.63 9.50
C GLY A 57 13.41 -9.31 10.32
N GLY A 58 14.44 -9.76 9.61
CA GLY A 58 15.62 -10.36 10.22
C GLY A 58 15.48 -11.83 10.64
N GLY A 59 16.51 -12.35 11.35
CA GLY A 59 16.65 -13.77 11.64
C GLY A 59 15.74 -14.33 12.73
N SER A 60 15.04 -13.48 13.51
CA SER A 60 14.11 -13.87 14.57
C SER A 60 12.75 -13.24 14.37
N ALA A 61 12.15 -13.51 13.22
CA ALA A 61 10.88 -12.95 12.82
C ALA A 61 9.74 -13.38 13.77
N SER A 62 8.92 -12.43 14.21
CA SER A 62 7.79 -12.66 15.10
C SER A 62 6.84 -13.74 14.53
N ALA A 63 6.37 -14.62 15.41
CA ALA A 63 5.50 -15.76 15.05
C ALA A 63 6.08 -16.67 13.94
N GLY A 64 7.40 -16.67 13.74
CA GLY A 64 8.06 -17.45 12.67
C GLY A 64 7.72 -16.98 11.25
N LEU A 65 7.16 -15.77 11.09
CA LEU A 65 6.84 -15.19 9.79
C LEU A 65 7.92 -14.18 9.39
N SER A 66 8.85 -14.59 8.53
CA SER A 66 9.77 -13.66 7.89
C SER A 66 9.10 -12.99 6.68
N LEU A 67 9.16 -11.66 6.65
CA LEU A 67 8.72 -10.84 5.54
C LEU A 67 9.89 -10.09 4.88
N ALA A 68 11.11 -10.60 5.04
CA ALA A 68 12.25 -10.09 4.28
C ALA A 68 11.94 -10.13 2.76
N SER A 69 12.46 -9.16 2.03
CA SER A 69 12.01 -8.87 0.65
C SER A 69 12.13 -10.04 -0.32
N ASP A 70 13.10 -10.91 -0.11
CA ASP A 70 13.39 -12.08 -0.92
C ASP A 70 12.49 -13.30 -0.62
N VAL A 71 11.83 -13.33 0.53
CA VAL A 71 11.01 -14.47 0.98
C VAL A 71 9.56 -14.12 1.32
N ALA A 72 9.22 -12.83 1.31
CA ALA A 72 7.91 -12.36 1.75
C ALA A 72 6.76 -12.96 0.92
N TYR A 73 6.92 -13.07 -0.39
CA TYR A 73 5.91 -13.66 -1.26
C TYR A 73 5.65 -15.13 -0.91
N ASP A 74 6.71 -15.93 -0.85
CA ASP A 74 6.62 -17.37 -0.59
C ASP A 74 6.13 -17.68 0.82
N ASN A 75 6.39 -16.78 1.78
CA ASN A 75 5.90 -16.92 3.14
C ASN A 75 4.45 -16.46 3.33
N LEU A 76 3.90 -15.69 2.39
CA LEU A 76 2.53 -15.19 2.45
C LEU A 76 1.56 -16.01 1.60
N VAL A 77 1.88 -16.21 0.30
CA VAL A 77 0.92 -16.67 -0.69
C VAL A 77 0.76 -18.18 -0.65
N ASN A 78 -0.48 -18.66 -0.54
CA ASN A 78 -0.86 -20.07 -0.41
C ASN A 78 -0.34 -20.79 0.85
N VAL A 79 0.25 -20.09 1.80
CA VAL A 79 0.76 -20.69 3.05
C VAL A 79 -0.35 -20.70 4.11
N THR A 80 -0.55 -21.84 4.76
CA THR A 80 -1.49 -21.96 5.88
C THR A 80 -1.07 -21.07 7.05
N SER A 81 -2.00 -20.33 7.62
CA SER A 81 -1.74 -19.53 8.81
C SER A 81 -1.46 -20.40 10.02
N THR A 82 -0.43 -20.10 10.78
CA THR A 82 -0.12 -20.77 12.04
C THR A 82 -1.06 -20.36 13.18
N GLU A 83 -1.56 -19.13 13.16
CA GLU A 83 -2.53 -18.65 14.16
C GLU A 83 -3.97 -19.11 13.88
N ASN A 84 -4.32 -19.29 12.61
CA ASN A 84 -5.62 -19.83 12.20
C ASN A 84 -5.45 -20.85 11.06
N PRO A 85 -5.25 -22.14 11.38
CA PRO A 85 -4.99 -23.17 10.37
C PRO A 85 -6.15 -23.44 9.39
N SER A 86 -7.32 -22.89 9.62
CA SER A 86 -8.45 -22.96 8.69
C SER A 86 -8.30 -21.99 7.51
N LEU A 87 -7.38 -21.04 7.59
CA LEU A 87 -7.15 -20.01 6.60
C LEU A 87 -5.71 -20.06 6.07
N LYS A 88 -5.53 -19.59 4.83
CA LYS A 88 -4.21 -19.25 4.31
C LYS A 88 -3.84 -17.84 4.76
N ARG A 89 -2.54 -17.55 4.88
CA ARG A 89 -2.05 -16.19 5.13
C ARG A 89 -2.54 -15.25 4.03
N VAL A 90 -2.34 -15.64 2.77
CA VAL A 90 -2.94 -15.05 1.58
C VAL A 90 -3.54 -16.17 0.73
N ASN A 91 -4.85 -16.10 0.49
CA ASN A 91 -5.58 -17.01 -0.37
C ASN A 91 -5.83 -16.33 -1.72
N PRO A 92 -5.07 -16.65 -2.79
CA PRO A 92 -5.21 -15.99 -4.09
C PRO A 92 -6.65 -16.03 -4.61
N GLY A 93 -7.14 -14.87 -5.04
CA GLY A 93 -8.50 -14.68 -5.54
C GLY A 93 -9.56 -14.52 -4.44
N ASN A 94 -9.17 -14.51 -3.15
CA ASN A 94 -10.14 -14.41 -2.07
C ASN A 94 -9.58 -13.67 -0.84
N SER A 95 -9.67 -12.36 -0.86
CA SER A 95 -9.21 -11.51 0.26
C SER A 95 -10.03 -11.73 1.53
N ALA A 96 -11.33 -12.08 1.41
CA ALA A 96 -12.19 -12.33 2.56
C ALA A 96 -11.80 -13.61 3.34
N GLN A 97 -11.07 -14.54 2.71
CA GLN A 97 -10.52 -15.74 3.35
C GLN A 97 -8.99 -15.71 3.44
N SER A 98 -8.40 -14.53 3.42
CA SER A 98 -6.97 -14.31 3.61
C SER A 98 -6.70 -13.80 5.02
N TYR A 99 -6.01 -14.59 5.85
CA TYR A 99 -5.74 -14.25 7.26
C TYR A 99 -5.00 -12.93 7.43
N LEU A 100 -4.18 -12.55 6.45
CA LEU A 100 -3.53 -11.23 6.40
C LEU A 100 -4.56 -10.11 6.58
N ILE A 101 -5.70 -10.17 5.92
CA ILE A 101 -6.73 -9.14 6.01
C ILE A 101 -7.35 -9.07 7.40
N PHE A 102 -7.56 -10.20 8.06
CA PHE A 102 -8.02 -10.25 9.45
C PHE A 102 -7.02 -9.56 10.38
N LYS A 103 -5.72 -9.80 10.19
CA LYS A 103 -4.65 -9.13 10.96
C LYS A 103 -4.61 -7.64 10.71
N LEU A 104 -4.76 -7.18 9.47
CA LEU A 104 -4.73 -5.75 9.14
C LEU A 104 -5.94 -4.98 9.68
N ASN A 105 -7.11 -5.62 9.75
CA ASN A 105 -8.33 -5.03 10.32
C ASN A 105 -8.42 -5.19 11.85
N GLY A 106 -7.78 -6.19 12.42
CA GLY A 106 -8.01 -6.60 13.80
C GLY A 106 -9.29 -7.42 13.99
N ASP A 107 -9.78 -8.10 12.94
CA ASP A 107 -11.02 -8.87 12.98
C ASP A 107 -10.84 -10.19 13.77
N GLY A 108 -11.23 -10.19 15.04
CA GLY A 108 -11.08 -11.35 15.93
C GLY A 108 -9.62 -11.69 16.29
N THR A 109 -8.67 -10.79 16.04
CA THR A 109 -7.26 -10.94 16.32
C THR A 109 -6.63 -9.58 16.65
N SER A 110 -5.40 -9.57 17.18
CA SER A 110 -4.65 -8.32 17.37
C SER A 110 -4.33 -7.70 16.01
N VAL A 111 -4.58 -6.38 15.90
CA VAL A 111 -4.29 -5.63 14.67
C VAL A 111 -2.79 -5.61 14.36
N MET A 112 -2.45 -5.66 13.09
CA MET A 112 -1.08 -5.49 12.59
C MET A 112 -1.00 -4.29 11.62
N PRO A 113 0.08 -3.49 11.73
CA PRO A 113 1.13 -3.54 12.74
C PRO A 113 0.63 -3.06 14.12
N PRO A 114 1.26 -3.49 15.23
CA PRO A 114 0.86 -3.06 16.59
C PRO A 114 1.03 -1.56 16.86
N SER A 115 1.84 -0.88 16.06
CA SER A 115 2.07 0.57 16.13
C SER A 115 0.88 1.40 15.66
N GLY A 116 -0.10 0.79 15.00
CA GLY A 116 -1.32 1.43 14.49
C GLY A 116 -1.82 0.79 13.21
N ALA A 117 -3.13 0.83 13.01
CA ALA A 117 -3.75 0.27 11.82
C ALA A 117 -3.28 1.01 10.55
N LEU A 118 -3.13 0.27 9.46
CA LEU A 118 -2.88 0.83 8.13
C LEU A 118 -4.10 1.63 7.67
N SER A 119 -3.89 2.59 6.76
CA SER A 119 -5.02 3.31 6.16
C SER A 119 -5.94 2.37 5.37
N SER A 120 -7.20 2.72 5.28
CA SER A 120 -8.19 1.94 4.51
C SER A 120 -7.80 1.80 3.04
N VAL A 121 -7.09 2.79 2.49
CA VAL A 121 -6.58 2.77 1.11
C VAL A 121 -5.51 1.69 0.95
N ILE A 122 -4.54 1.61 1.86
CA ILE A 122 -3.51 0.56 1.83
C ILE A 122 -4.16 -0.83 1.92
N ILE A 123 -5.10 -1.00 2.87
CA ILE A 123 -5.79 -2.28 3.04
C ILE A 123 -6.60 -2.64 1.80
N SER A 124 -7.27 -1.67 1.17
CA SER A 124 -8.03 -1.90 -0.08
C SER A 124 -7.13 -2.29 -1.25
N THR A 125 -5.94 -1.68 -1.38
CA THR A 125 -4.95 -2.04 -2.40
C THR A 125 -4.44 -3.46 -2.22
N ILE A 126 -4.16 -3.87 -0.97
CA ILE A 126 -3.76 -5.25 -0.65
C ILE A 126 -4.90 -6.23 -0.98
N ARG A 127 -6.14 -5.90 -0.64
CA ARG A 127 -7.32 -6.72 -1.02
C ARG A 127 -7.41 -6.90 -2.53
N GLN A 128 -7.28 -5.82 -3.28
CA GLN A 128 -7.35 -5.85 -4.74
C GLN A 128 -6.26 -6.73 -5.34
N TRP A 129 -5.02 -6.64 -4.84
CA TRP A 129 -3.94 -7.55 -5.27
C TRP A 129 -4.31 -9.01 -5.00
N ILE A 130 -4.83 -9.33 -3.81
CA ILE A 130 -5.25 -10.68 -3.46
C ILE A 130 -6.37 -11.17 -4.37
N ASP A 131 -7.42 -10.35 -4.57
CA ASP A 131 -8.60 -10.71 -5.37
C ASP A 131 -8.25 -10.85 -6.87
N ASN A 132 -7.21 -10.16 -7.34
CA ASN A 132 -6.62 -10.31 -8.67
C ASN A 132 -5.71 -11.54 -8.80
N GLY A 133 -5.65 -12.40 -7.77
CA GLY A 133 -4.92 -13.66 -7.79
C GLY A 133 -3.58 -13.64 -7.07
N ALA A 134 -3.26 -12.59 -6.31
CA ALA A 134 -2.05 -12.45 -5.52
C ALA A 134 -0.77 -12.79 -6.31
N LYS A 135 -0.60 -12.23 -7.51
CA LYS A 135 0.53 -12.50 -8.39
C LYS A 135 1.83 -11.97 -7.81
N ASN A 136 2.94 -12.60 -8.17
CA ASN A 136 4.30 -12.12 -7.88
C ASN A 136 4.77 -11.24 -9.06
N ASP A 137 4.28 -10.01 -9.13
CA ASP A 137 4.44 -9.06 -10.24
C ASP A 137 5.08 -7.74 -9.81
#